data_bc36688059e67890dfa7c2f44512cd9e
#
_entry.id   bc36688059e67890dfa7c2f44512cd9e
#
_cell.length_a   1.000
_cell.length_b   1.000
_cell.length_c   1.000
_cell.angle_alpha   90.00
_cell.angle_beta   90.00
_cell.angle_gamma   90.00
#
_symmetry.space_group_name_H-M   'P 1'
#
loop_
_entity.id
_entity.type
_entity.pdbx_description
1 polymer ?
#
loop_
_entity_poly.entity_id
_entity_poly.type
_entity_poly.pdbx_seq_one_letter_code
_entity_poly.pdbx_strand_id
1 'polypeptide(L)'
;VMDNNAIERERGITILAKNCAVTWEGTHINIVDTPGHADFGGEVERALSMVDGVVLLIDAQEGPMPQTRFVTKKALALGLKPILVVNKVDKPGARPDYVVNAAFDLFDKLGATDEQLDFPVVYASGINGWSSMEEGAQGEQWGPDMSALFNTILAHVPHQQGDPLAPLQLQISALDFSS
;
A
#
# COMPACT_ATOMS: atom_id res chain seq x y z
N VAL A 1 -11.52 -11.84 1.28
CA VAL A 1 -12.23 -10.74 0.62
C VAL A 1 -12.66 -9.76 1.68
N MET A 2 -12.07 -8.58 1.70
CA MET A 2 -12.25 -7.59 2.77
C MET A 2 -13.55 -6.78 2.59
N ASP A 3 -14.01 -6.56 1.35
CA ASP A 3 -15.23 -5.79 1.05
C ASP A 3 -16.52 -6.58 1.31
N ASN A 4 -17.07 -6.39 2.51
CA ASN A 4 -18.28 -7.09 2.95
C ASN A 4 -19.57 -6.24 2.87
N ASN A 5 -19.45 -4.93 2.70
CA ASN A 5 -20.59 -4.03 2.60
C ASN A 5 -21.31 -4.20 1.25
N ALA A 6 -22.65 -4.22 1.25
CA ALA A 6 -23.46 -4.39 0.04
C ALA A 6 -23.18 -3.29 -1.00
N ILE A 7 -23.02 -2.03 -0.54
CA ILE A 7 -22.74 -0.87 -1.40
C ILE A 7 -21.34 -0.96 -2.02
N GLU A 8 -20.34 -1.43 -1.28
CA GLU A 8 -18.97 -1.62 -1.79
C GLU A 8 -18.94 -2.71 -2.86
N ARG A 9 -19.67 -3.81 -2.65
CA ARG A 9 -19.79 -4.89 -3.65
C ARG A 9 -20.50 -4.43 -4.91
N GLU A 10 -21.55 -3.64 -4.79
CA GLU A 10 -22.31 -3.11 -5.93
C GLU A 10 -21.49 -2.13 -6.74
N ARG A 11 -20.74 -1.24 -6.07
CA ARG A 11 -19.94 -0.20 -6.73
C ARG A 11 -18.53 -0.64 -7.10
N GLY A 12 -18.03 -1.74 -6.52
CA GLY A 12 -16.68 -2.25 -6.74
C GLY A 12 -15.58 -1.32 -6.19
N ILE A 13 -15.89 -0.55 -5.13
CA ILE A 13 -14.95 0.38 -4.47
C ILE A 13 -14.97 0.19 -2.97
N THR A 14 -13.81 0.37 -2.33
CA THR A 14 -13.69 0.42 -0.87
C THR A 14 -14.18 1.78 -0.36
N ILE A 15 -15.10 1.79 0.60
CA ILE A 15 -15.65 3.01 1.22
C ILE A 15 -15.04 3.23 2.61
N LEU A 16 -14.98 2.18 3.43
CA LEU A 16 -14.42 2.22 4.78
C LEU A 16 -13.07 1.51 4.82
N ALA A 17 -12.14 2.07 5.59
CA ALA A 17 -10.88 1.39 5.85
C ALA A 17 -11.12 0.05 6.57
N LYS A 18 -10.38 -0.98 6.17
CA LYS A 18 -10.49 -2.34 6.70
C LYS A 18 -9.15 -2.86 7.13
N ASN A 19 -9.17 -3.65 8.19
CA ASN A 19 -7.98 -4.23 8.77
C ASN A 19 -7.96 -5.75 8.56
N CYS A 20 -6.81 -6.26 8.19
CA CYS A 20 -6.48 -7.67 8.34
C CYS A 20 -5.06 -7.82 8.86
N ALA A 21 -4.72 -9.01 9.33
CA ALA A 21 -3.40 -9.31 9.83
C ALA A 21 -2.88 -10.60 9.20
N VAL A 22 -1.60 -10.62 8.92
CA VAL A 22 -0.87 -11.79 8.44
C VAL A 22 0.39 -11.97 9.28
N THR A 23 0.89 -13.20 9.37
CA THR A 23 2.19 -13.46 9.98
C THR A 23 3.14 -13.93 8.89
N TRP A 24 4.26 -13.23 8.75
CA TRP A 24 5.30 -13.56 7.79
C TRP A 24 6.65 -13.64 8.50
N GLU A 25 7.36 -14.75 8.34
CA GLU A 25 8.67 -15.00 8.99
C GLU A 25 8.70 -14.65 10.49
N GLY A 26 7.62 -14.98 11.21
CA GLY A 26 7.48 -14.69 12.64
C GLY A 26 7.10 -13.24 12.99
N THR A 27 7.00 -12.36 12.00
CA THR A 27 6.56 -10.97 12.18
C THR A 27 5.06 -10.84 11.92
N HIS A 28 4.37 -10.16 12.83
CA HIS A 28 2.95 -9.84 12.68
C HIS A 28 2.78 -8.54 11.88
N ILE A 29 2.15 -8.63 10.72
CA ILE A 29 1.91 -7.50 9.81
C ILE A 29 0.43 -7.17 9.83
N ASN A 30 0.10 -5.97 10.30
CA ASN A 30 -1.26 -5.42 10.21
C ASN A 30 -1.41 -4.65 8.90
N ILE A 31 -2.39 -5.03 8.10
CA ILE A 31 -2.68 -4.41 6.81
C ILE A 31 -3.97 -3.59 6.95
N VAL A 32 -3.88 -2.31 6.65
CA VAL A 32 -5.04 -1.40 6.58
C VAL A 32 -5.31 -1.10 5.11
N ASP A 33 -6.42 -1.61 4.59
CA ASP A 33 -6.90 -1.29 3.25
C ASP A 33 -7.68 0.02 3.30
N THR A 34 -7.27 1.01 2.50
CA THR A 34 -7.85 2.35 2.51
C THR A 34 -8.68 2.61 1.26
N PRO A 35 -9.77 3.42 1.36
CA PRO A 35 -10.43 3.93 0.17
C PRO A 35 -9.44 4.70 -0.70
N GLY A 36 -9.49 4.47 -2.01
CA GLY A 36 -8.69 5.24 -2.98
C GLY A 36 -9.32 6.56 -3.39
N HIS A 37 -10.61 6.78 -3.13
CA HIS A 37 -11.38 7.90 -3.64
C HIS A 37 -11.24 9.16 -2.76
N ALA A 38 -11.08 10.33 -3.40
CA ALA A 38 -10.88 11.60 -2.70
C ALA A 38 -12.08 12.01 -1.81
N ASP A 39 -13.28 11.52 -2.12
CA ASP A 39 -14.51 11.77 -1.33
C ASP A 39 -14.41 11.20 0.09
N PHE A 40 -13.53 10.22 0.31
CA PHE A 40 -13.30 9.58 1.61
C PHE A 40 -12.01 10.07 2.30
N GLY A 41 -11.63 11.32 2.05
CA GLY A 41 -10.37 11.91 2.52
C GLY A 41 -10.12 11.80 4.02
N GLY A 42 -11.16 11.96 4.82
CA GLY A 42 -11.05 11.80 6.28
C GLY A 42 -10.73 10.38 6.72
N GLU A 43 -11.29 9.36 6.04
CA GLU A 43 -10.98 7.95 6.30
C GLU A 43 -9.55 7.61 5.91
N VAL A 44 -9.08 8.12 4.77
CA VAL A 44 -7.70 7.96 4.31
C VAL A 44 -6.71 8.60 5.29
N GLU A 45 -6.97 9.83 5.75
CA GLU A 45 -6.09 10.51 6.72
C GLU A 45 -6.01 9.74 8.04
N ARG A 46 -7.15 9.28 8.54
CA ARG A 46 -7.20 8.49 9.77
C ARG A 46 -6.42 7.18 9.63
N ALA A 47 -6.61 6.45 8.53
CA ALA A 47 -5.88 5.21 8.27
C ALA A 47 -4.37 5.45 8.16
N LEU A 48 -3.94 6.44 7.41
CA LEU A 48 -2.52 6.77 7.23
C LEU A 48 -1.83 7.23 8.52
N SER A 49 -2.57 7.82 9.47
CA SER A 49 -2.01 8.24 10.77
C SER A 49 -1.72 7.06 11.72
N MET A 50 -2.20 5.87 11.41
CA MET A 50 -2.07 4.67 12.26
C MET A 50 -1.06 3.65 11.72
N VAL A 51 -0.39 3.94 10.61
CA VAL A 51 0.49 2.98 9.92
C VAL A 51 1.94 3.46 9.93
N ASP A 52 2.87 2.52 9.83
CA ASP A 52 4.32 2.77 9.86
C ASP A 52 4.92 2.86 8.44
N GLY A 53 4.20 2.40 7.43
CA GLY A 53 4.60 2.44 6.03
C GLY A 53 3.39 2.40 5.10
N VAL A 54 3.61 2.64 3.82
CA VAL A 54 2.55 2.63 2.82
C VAL A 54 2.96 1.81 1.59
N VAL A 55 2.06 0.95 1.15
CA VAL A 55 2.17 0.21 -0.11
C VAL A 55 1.26 0.89 -1.14
N LEU A 56 1.85 1.43 -2.18
CA LEU A 56 1.12 2.09 -3.27
C LEU A 56 0.97 1.11 -4.44
N LEU A 57 -0.26 0.65 -4.66
CA LEU A 57 -0.59 -0.20 -5.80
C LEU A 57 -0.92 0.65 -7.02
N ILE A 58 -0.18 0.42 -8.11
CA ILE A 58 -0.42 1.09 -9.39
C ILE A 58 -0.60 0.02 -10.48
N ASP A 59 -1.64 0.20 -11.30
CA ASP A 59 -1.91 -0.67 -12.45
C ASP A 59 -0.84 -0.47 -13.53
N ALA A 60 -0.24 -1.58 -13.98
CA ALA A 60 0.83 -1.57 -14.98
C ALA A 60 0.40 -1.05 -16.37
N GLN A 61 -0.88 -0.99 -16.67
CA GLN A 61 -1.41 -0.46 -17.93
C GLN A 61 -1.75 1.04 -17.82
N GLU A 62 -2.39 1.42 -16.70
CA GLU A 62 -2.96 2.76 -16.53
C GLU A 62 -1.96 3.76 -15.95
N GLY A 63 -1.07 3.30 -15.04
CA GLY A 63 -0.17 4.17 -14.30
C GLY A 63 -0.86 4.94 -13.16
N PRO A 64 -0.22 5.97 -12.60
CA PRO A 64 -0.78 6.72 -11.47
C PRO A 64 -2.07 7.46 -11.85
N MET A 65 -3.14 7.13 -11.15
CA MET A 65 -4.47 7.74 -11.29
C MET A 65 -4.63 8.97 -10.37
N PRO A 66 -5.65 9.83 -10.55
CA PRO A 66 -5.92 10.95 -9.64
C PRO A 66 -6.03 10.54 -8.17
N GLN A 67 -6.64 9.37 -7.90
CA GLN A 67 -6.76 8.81 -6.56
C GLN A 67 -5.39 8.47 -5.96
N THR A 68 -4.49 7.88 -6.77
CA THR A 68 -3.10 7.62 -6.38
C THR A 68 -2.41 8.90 -5.94
N ARG A 69 -2.55 9.98 -6.71
CA ARG A 69 -1.98 11.29 -6.38
C ARG A 69 -2.48 11.82 -5.04
N PHE A 70 -3.77 11.69 -4.76
CA PHE A 70 -4.36 12.16 -3.51
C PHE A 70 -3.79 11.42 -2.30
N VAL A 71 -3.83 10.08 -2.31
CA VAL A 71 -3.34 9.25 -1.21
C VAL A 71 -1.83 9.42 -1.02
N THR A 72 -1.06 9.43 -2.11
CA THR A 72 0.40 9.64 -2.08
C THR A 72 0.76 10.97 -1.42
N LYS A 73 0.09 12.07 -1.80
CA LYS A 73 0.33 13.39 -1.19
C LYS A 73 0.16 13.35 0.33
N LYS A 74 -0.87 12.67 0.82
CA LYS A 74 -1.13 12.55 2.26
C LYS A 74 -0.08 11.68 2.96
N ALA A 75 0.27 10.55 2.37
CA ALA A 75 1.29 9.65 2.89
C ALA A 75 2.67 10.31 3.00
N LEU A 76 3.10 11.00 1.94
CA LEU A 76 4.38 11.73 1.93
C LEU A 76 4.42 12.84 2.97
N ALA A 77 3.31 13.59 3.13
CA ALA A 77 3.21 14.66 4.13
C ALA A 77 3.32 14.16 5.58
N LEU A 78 2.95 12.90 5.84
CA LEU A 78 3.13 12.24 7.13
C LEU A 78 4.52 11.62 7.32
N GLY A 79 5.42 11.78 6.34
CA GLY A 79 6.76 11.22 6.38
C GLY A 79 6.83 9.71 6.14
N LEU A 80 5.74 9.08 5.69
CA LEU A 80 5.72 7.66 5.39
C LEU A 80 6.63 7.35 4.20
N LYS A 81 7.37 6.23 4.30
CA LYS A 81 8.21 5.71 3.21
C LYS A 81 7.35 4.80 2.33
N PRO A 82 7.22 5.11 1.03
CA PRO A 82 6.41 4.30 0.14
C PRO A 82 7.15 3.05 -0.35
N ILE A 83 6.39 1.98 -0.57
CA ILE A 83 6.76 0.83 -1.39
C ILE A 83 5.88 0.88 -2.63
N LEU A 84 6.48 0.92 -3.81
CA LEU A 84 5.72 0.90 -5.06
C LEU A 84 5.44 -0.54 -5.49
N VAL A 85 4.18 -0.89 -5.68
CA VAL A 85 3.78 -2.16 -6.27
C VAL A 85 3.13 -1.93 -7.62
N VAL A 86 3.84 -2.33 -8.68
CA VAL A 86 3.33 -2.32 -10.05
C VAL A 86 2.54 -3.61 -10.27
N ASN A 87 1.22 -3.51 -10.16
CA ASN A 87 0.32 -4.67 -10.23
C ASN A 87 -0.23 -4.88 -11.63
N LYS A 88 -0.69 -6.10 -11.91
CA LYS A 88 -1.26 -6.53 -13.19
C LYS A 88 -0.24 -6.54 -14.33
N VAL A 89 1.02 -6.83 -14.03
CA VAL A 89 2.09 -6.94 -15.04
C VAL A 89 1.89 -8.12 -15.99
N ASP A 90 1.04 -9.08 -15.62
CA ASP A 90 0.59 -10.21 -16.45
C ASP A 90 -0.32 -9.81 -17.60
N LYS A 91 -0.88 -8.59 -17.58
CA LYS A 91 -1.81 -8.16 -18.61
C LYS A 91 -1.12 -7.77 -19.91
N PRO A 92 -1.72 -8.08 -21.08
CA PRO A 92 -1.29 -7.55 -22.36
C PRO A 92 -1.28 -6.01 -22.34
N GLY A 93 -0.17 -5.40 -22.79
CA GLY A 93 -0.03 -3.94 -22.78
C GLY A 93 0.40 -3.34 -21.44
N ALA A 94 0.81 -4.15 -20.46
CA ALA A 94 1.49 -3.68 -19.27
C ALA A 94 2.79 -2.93 -19.65
N ARG A 95 3.04 -1.81 -18.97
CA ARG A 95 4.21 -0.93 -19.20
C ARG A 95 4.88 -0.60 -17.87
N PRO A 96 5.52 -1.57 -17.22
CA PRO A 96 6.07 -1.39 -15.87
C PRO A 96 7.05 -0.23 -15.79
N ASP A 97 8.01 -0.12 -16.72
CA ASP A 97 8.98 0.99 -16.81
C ASP A 97 8.30 2.35 -16.81
N TYR A 98 7.29 2.50 -17.64
CA TYR A 98 6.52 3.75 -17.71
C TYR A 98 5.89 4.08 -16.36
N VAL A 99 5.32 3.08 -15.69
CA VAL A 99 4.64 3.27 -14.40
C VAL A 99 5.62 3.66 -13.31
N VAL A 100 6.80 3.03 -13.25
CA VAL A 100 7.86 3.39 -12.30
C VAL A 100 8.32 4.83 -12.50
N ASN A 101 8.62 5.22 -13.74
CA ASN A 101 9.02 6.59 -14.06
C ASN A 101 7.90 7.61 -13.74
N ALA A 102 6.65 7.29 -14.07
CA ALA A 102 5.51 8.16 -13.76
C ALA A 102 5.25 8.29 -12.26
N ALA A 103 5.48 7.23 -11.48
CA ALA A 103 5.41 7.27 -10.03
C ALA A 103 6.52 8.13 -9.42
N PHE A 104 7.75 7.98 -9.90
CA PHE A 104 8.88 8.81 -9.49
C PHE A 104 8.60 10.30 -9.74
N ASP A 105 8.20 10.64 -10.96
CA ASP A 105 7.82 12.01 -11.33
C ASP A 105 6.66 12.55 -10.46
N LEU A 106 5.72 11.70 -10.10
CA LEU A 106 4.61 12.08 -9.24
C LEU A 106 5.11 12.40 -7.82
N PHE A 107 5.98 11.56 -7.24
CA PHE A 107 6.49 11.74 -5.88
C PHE A 107 7.34 13.01 -5.80
N ASP A 108 8.23 13.23 -6.78
CA ASP A 108 9.05 14.44 -6.88
C ASP A 108 8.17 15.71 -6.95
N LYS A 109 7.16 15.73 -7.83
CA LYS A 109 6.20 16.84 -7.94
C LYS A 109 5.35 17.06 -6.69
N LEU A 110 5.19 16.06 -5.85
CA LEU A 110 4.49 16.15 -4.57
C LEU A 110 5.40 16.59 -3.42
N GLY A 111 6.69 16.79 -3.67
CA GLY A 111 7.67 17.24 -2.69
C GLY A 111 8.19 16.13 -1.80
N ALA A 112 8.31 14.91 -2.32
CA ALA A 112 8.94 13.80 -1.62
C ALA A 112 10.40 14.14 -1.24
N THR A 113 10.84 13.65 -0.09
CA THR A 113 12.25 13.73 0.32
C THR A 113 13.10 12.72 -0.47
N ASP A 114 14.42 12.90 -0.48
CA ASP A 114 15.34 11.94 -1.12
C ASP A 114 15.15 10.52 -0.60
N GLU A 115 14.89 10.37 0.73
CA GLU A 115 14.59 9.07 1.33
C GLU A 115 13.27 8.46 0.85
N GLN A 116 12.30 9.30 0.52
CA GLN A 116 11.00 8.86 -0.02
C GLN A 116 11.07 8.57 -1.52
N LEU A 117 12.01 9.18 -2.24
CA LEU A 117 12.29 8.90 -3.64
C LEU A 117 13.10 7.61 -3.84
N ASP A 118 13.82 7.16 -2.81
CA ASP A 118 14.54 5.88 -2.79
C ASP A 118 13.59 4.74 -2.37
N PHE A 119 12.49 4.60 -3.08
CA PHE A 119 11.48 3.59 -2.79
C PHE A 119 11.76 2.27 -3.52
N PRO A 120 11.55 1.12 -2.86
CA PRO A 120 11.62 -0.17 -3.53
C PRO A 120 10.44 -0.36 -4.48
N VAL A 121 10.69 -1.07 -5.57
CA VAL A 121 9.69 -1.44 -6.58
C VAL A 121 9.48 -2.94 -6.54
N VAL A 122 8.22 -3.35 -6.46
CA VAL A 122 7.79 -4.74 -6.54
C VAL A 122 6.82 -4.88 -7.72
N TYR A 123 7.07 -5.84 -8.58
CA TYR A 123 6.20 -6.20 -9.67
C TYR A 123 5.28 -7.34 -9.25
N ALA A 124 4.00 -7.27 -9.56
CA ALA A 124 3.04 -8.25 -9.05
C ALA A 124 1.90 -8.57 -10.04
N SER A 125 1.38 -9.77 -9.88
CA SER A 125 0.06 -10.14 -10.36
C SER A 125 -0.78 -10.63 -9.19
N GLY A 126 -1.60 -9.73 -8.65
CA GLY A 126 -2.44 -10.05 -7.50
C GLY A 126 -3.48 -11.15 -7.79
N ILE A 127 -3.96 -11.24 -9.03
CA ILE A 127 -4.91 -12.28 -9.43
C ILE A 127 -4.27 -13.67 -9.49
N ASN A 128 -3.00 -13.74 -9.87
CA ASN A 128 -2.25 -15.00 -9.97
C ASN A 128 -1.45 -15.31 -8.68
N GLY A 129 -1.40 -14.38 -7.73
CA GLY A 129 -0.81 -14.59 -6.42
C GLY A 129 0.71 -14.64 -6.39
N TRP A 130 1.40 -13.90 -7.27
CA TRP A 130 2.87 -13.84 -7.27
C TRP A 130 3.42 -12.42 -7.35
N SER A 131 4.68 -12.26 -6.91
CA SER A 131 5.43 -11.01 -6.97
C SER A 131 6.91 -11.26 -7.27
N SER A 132 7.61 -10.24 -7.80
CA SER A 132 9.04 -10.26 -8.10
C SER A 132 9.66 -8.88 -7.87
N MET A 133 10.96 -8.86 -7.57
CA MET A 133 11.76 -7.64 -7.56
C MET A 133 12.36 -7.33 -8.94
N GLU A 134 12.30 -8.27 -9.88
CA GLU A 134 12.86 -8.13 -11.21
C GLU A 134 11.79 -7.77 -12.22
N GLU A 135 12.05 -6.71 -12.99
CA GLU A 135 11.23 -6.35 -14.12
C GLU A 135 11.36 -7.37 -15.26
N GLY A 136 10.26 -7.58 -15.99
CA GLY A 136 10.26 -8.45 -17.17
C GLY A 136 10.36 -9.94 -16.87
N ALA A 137 10.41 -10.36 -15.62
CA ALA A 137 10.23 -11.76 -15.27
C ALA A 137 8.92 -12.25 -15.88
N GLN A 138 8.91 -13.36 -16.63
CA GLN A 138 7.73 -13.97 -17.23
C GLN A 138 7.67 -15.47 -16.91
N GLY A 139 6.46 -15.96 -16.70
CA GLY A 139 6.25 -17.38 -16.43
C GLY A 139 6.89 -17.83 -15.10
N GLU A 140 7.71 -18.88 -15.13
CA GLU A 140 8.35 -19.46 -13.95
C GLU A 140 9.40 -18.55 -13.27
N GLN A 141 9.82 -17.46 -13.92
CA GLN A 141 10.77 -16.48 -13.34
C GLN A 141 10.09 -15.50 -12.39
N TRP A 142 8.78 -15.38 -12.46
CA TRP A 142 8.02 -14.71 -11.41
C TRP A 142 8.14 -15.55 -10.14
N GLY A 143 8.25 -14.92 -8.99
CA GLY A 143 8.26 -15.68 -7.74
C GLY A 143 7.07 -16.63 -7.63
N PRO A 144 7.19 -17.74 -6.90
CA PRO A 144 6.14 -18.73 -6.77
C PRO A 144 4.90 -18.20 -6.01
N ASP A 145 5.05 -17.07 -5.32
CA ASP A 145 4.07 -16.49 -4.42
C ASP A 145 4.32 -14.98 -4.19
N MET A 146 3.77 -14.42 -3.13
CA MET A 146 3.93 -13.02 -2.74
C MET A 146 5.14 -12.75 -1.82
N SER A 147 6.08 -13.66 -1.70
CA SER A 147 7.24 -13.53 -0.80
C SER A 147 8.07 -12.29 -1.08
N ALA A 148 8.28 -11.91 -2.34
CA ALA A 148 9.04 -10.71 -2.70
C ALA A 148 8.40 -9.45 -2.09
N LEU A 149 7.07 -9.33 -2.12
CA LEU A 149 6.35 -8.23 -1.50
C LEU A 149 6.49 -8.24 0.03
N PHE A 150 6.25 -9.36 0.67
CA PHE A 150 6.32 -9.45 2.13
C PHE A 150 7.73 -9.23 2.67
N ASN A 151 8.74 -9.75 2.00
CA ASN A 151 10.15 -9.51 2.36
C ASN A 151 10.52 -8.03 2.20
N THR A 152 10.03 -7.37 1.15
CA THR A 152 10.22 -5.93 0.96
C THR A 152 9.56 -5.12 2.08
N ILE A 153 8.34 -5.51 2.49
CA ILE A 153 7.67 -4.87 3.63
C ILE A 153 8.50 -4.99 4.90
N LEU A 154 8.99 -6.20 5.23
CA LEU A 154 9.81 -6.42 6.42
C LEU A 154 11.13 -5.63 6.39
N ALA A 155 11.75 -5.49 5.21
CA ALA A 155 13.02 -4.78 5.08
C ALA A 155 12.85 -3.25 5.11
N HIS A 156 11.71 -2.73 4.63
CA HIS A 156 11.56 -1.30 4.36
C HIS A 156 10.67 -0.56 5.37
N VAL A 157 9.66 -1.23 5.92
CA VAL A 157 8.79 -0.62 6.93
C VAL A 157 9.45 -0.73 8.30
N PRO A 158 9.65 0.39 9.02
CA PRO A 158 10.27 0.34 10.33
C PRO A 158 9.41 -0.42 11.33
N HIS A 159 10.05 -1.21 12.19
CA HIS A 159 9.35 -1.82 13.32
C HIS A 159 8.96 -0.76 14.33
N GLN A 160 7.78 -0.91 14.92
CA GLN A 160 7.42 -0.10 16.08
C GLN A 160 8.45 -0.31 17.19
N GLN A 161 9.08 0.78 17.60
CA GLN A 161 9.99 0.79 18.74
C GLN A 161 9.18 1.15 19.98
N GLY A 162 8.91 0.16 20.81
CA GLY A 162 8.27 0.34 22.11
C GLY A 162 9.10 -0.31 23.21
N ASP A 163 9.09 0.27 24.39
CA ASP A 163 9.61 -0.37 25.59
C ASP A 163 8.51 -1.27 26.18
N PRO A 164 8.66 -2.60 26.15
CA PRO A 164 7.66 -3.53 26.68
C PRO A 164 7.45 -3.42 28.20
N LEU A 165 8.37 -2.72 28.91
CA LEU A 165 8.29 -2.48 30.34
C LEU A 165 7.73 -1.09 30.68
N ALA A 166 7.48 -0.26 29.67
CA ALA A 166 6.86 1.05 29.88
C ALA A 166 5.39 0.92 30.31
N PRO A 167 4.85 1.89 31.06
CA PRO A 167 3.43 1.91 31.40
C PRO A 167 2.55 1.87 30.14
N LEU A 168 1.44 1.14 30.23
CA LEU A 168 0.47 1.08 29.14
C LEU A 168 -0.01 2.47 28.77
N GLN A 169 0.10 2.81 27.48
CA GLN A 169 -0.48 4.01 26.89
C GLN A 169 -1.56 3.59 25.90
N LEU A 170 -2.71 4.20 25.97
CA LEU A 170 -3.86 3.90 25.11
C LEU A 170 -4.45 5.21 24.59
N GLN A 171 -4.51 5.34 23.27
CA GLN A 171 -5.14 6.48 22.61
C GLN A 171 -6.51 6.07 22.08
N ILE A 172 -7.57 6.78 22.48
CA ILE A 172 -8.92 6.60 21.94
C ILE A 172 -8.99 7.40 20.64
N SER A 173 -9.14 6.70 19.51
CA SER A 173 -9.19 7.31 18.18
C SER A 173 -10.59 7.51 17.62
N ALA A 174 -11.61 6.83 18.17
CA ALA A 174 -13.00 6.97 17.79
C ALA A 174 -13.93 6.72 19.00
N LEU A 175 -15.05 7.42 19.04
CA LEU A 175 -16.14 7.19 19.97
C LEU A 175 -17.38 6.83 19.17
N ASP A 176 -18.04 5.72 19.53
CA ASP A 176 -19.31 5.30 18.96
C ASP A 176 -20.37 5.21 20.09
N PHE A 177 -21.59 5.60 19.79
CA PHE A 177 -22.71 5.50 20.72
C PHE A 177 -23.63 4.38 20.26
N SER A 178 -23.75 3.33 21.06
CA SER A 178 -24.87 2.40 20.92
C SER A 178 -26.09 2.98 21.63
N SER A 179 -27.16 3.26 20.88
CA SER A 179 -28.47 3.59 21.39
C SER A 179 -29.20 2.34 21.85
#